data_e01d182e5a2b8d310a07b6aa8d2b8277
#
_entry.id   e01d182e5a2b8d310a07b6aa8d2b8277
#
_cell.length_a   1.000
_cell.length_b   1.000
_cell.length_c   1.000
_cell.angle_alpha   90.00
_cell.angle_beta   90.00
_cell.angle_gamma   90.00
#
_symmetry.space_group_name_H-M   'P 1'
#
loop_
_entity.id
_entity.type
_entity.pdbx_description
1 polymer ?
#
loop_
_entity_poly.entity_id
_entity_poly.type
_entity_poly.pdbx_seq_one_letter_code
_entity_poly.pdbx_strand_id
1 'polypeptide(L)'
;MARTPLMNALQRLAAEHSAARRLRLPVAEVRGSTRRELLSRAAALGLGTALASSATASTATAYAADAAPAKKPAAPARVAVVGAGISGLTAALTLQDAGVPCTLYEANPARVGGRMWTQRSLWAYGQTSEIGGELIDTSHKKILELCRRFDLPVEDFLGGGPNGAEEVLWFNGAYYSRTQADEDFKAVYQALRRDLQEAGEVSWNSSTPAGTALDDMTLYEWIETRIPGGHGSRLGRFIDVAYNVEYGADTDKQSALALVLLMGYQPNPGNFNVWGLSNERYHVVGGNDRLPNAIAAALAPGTLVMGRSLLAVRANADGTQTLTFDDSGATRTAVADHTVLCLPLPVLQRIDTSQAGFDPLMKNLLRDARMGYCTKLNMQFTSRPWRGSGPWPGVSAGDCFTDLDVQQTWDTTKVQPGNGGILLQYGGGTLAGSLTPGSPFATDSDPYVRALAGRMLTGIDSFYPGTKAAWTGRAQLSAWHRNPYSLGAYSYWPTGYLHRYAKYEGTAQGRIHIGGEHCSYDFQGFMEGGATEGERAAREVVAALT
;
A
#
# COMPACT_ATOMS: atom_id res chain seq x y z
N MET A 1 6.66 -2.71 -2.64
CA MET A 1 6.78 -3.06 -4.05
C MET A 1 5.40 -3.29 -4.60
N ALA A 2 4.88 -2.38 -5.38
CA ALA A 2 3.90 -2.81 -6.32
C ALA A 2 4.65 -3.79 -7.25
N ARG A 3 4.71 -5.06 -6.88
CA ARG A 3 4.88 -6.08 -7.88
C ARG A 3 3.68 -5.96 -8.74
N THR A 4 3.93 -5.34 -9.85
CA THR A 4 2.94 -4.92 -10.80
C THR A 4 2.01 -6.11 -11.04
N PRO A 5 0.73 -5.85 -11.26
CA PRO A 5 -0.22 -6.81 -11.80
C PRO A 5 0.33 -7.60 -12.98
N LEU A 6 1.34 -7.08 -13.69
CA LEU A 6 2.00 -7.77 -14.76
C LEU A 6 2.91 -8.90 -14.28
N MET A 7 3.62 -8.78 -13.16
CA MET A 7 4.37 -9.94 -12.63
C MET A 7 3.40 -11.04 -12.22
N ASN A 8 2.31 -10.71 -11.54
CA ASN A 8 1.24 -11.67 -11.26
C ASN A 8 0.57 -12.15 -12.55
N ALA A 9 0.39 -11.28 -13.55
CA ALA A 9 -0.14 -11.67 -14.85
C ALA A 9 0.87 -12.51 -15.64
N LEU A 10 2.15 -12.17 -15.65
CA LEU A 10 3.21 -12.94 -16.31
C LEU A 10 3.53 -14.24 -15.57
N GLN A 11 3.56 -14.24 -14.25
CA GLN A 11 3.70 -15.47 -13.45
C GLN A 11 2.46 -16.35 -13.61
N ARG A 12 1.26 -15.78 -13.65
CA ARG A 12 0.03 -16.51 -13.97
C ARG A 12 0.05 -17.02 -15.39
N LEU A 13 0.45 -16.20 -16.37
CA LEU A 13 0.60 -16.63 -17.77
C LEU A 13 1.66 -17.72 -17.91
N ALA A 14 2.81 -17.59 -17.26
CA ALA A 14 3.86 -18.61 -17.24
C ALA A 14 3.39 -19.89 -16.53
N ALA A 15 2.64 -19.77 -15.44
CA ALA A 15 2.02 -20.90 -14.75
C ALA A 15 0.92 -21.58 -15.61
N GLU A 16 0.08 -20.78 -16.29
CA GLU A 16 -0.93 -21.26 -17.23
C GLU A 16 -0.29 -21.97 -18.42
N HIS A 17 0.75 -21.42 -19.03
CA HIS A 17 1.51 -22.06 -20.12
C HIS A 17 2.26 -23.32 -19.64
N SER A 18 2.83 -23.31 -18.46
CA SER A 18 3.47 -24.48 -17.86
C SER A 18 2.47 -25.58 -17.52
N ALA A 19 1.31 -25.22 -17.00
CA ALA A 19 0.21 -26.14 -16.76
C ALA A 19 -0.39 -26.70 -18.06
N ALA A 20 -0.59 -25.85 -19.07
CA ALA A 20 -1.05 -26.24 -20.40
C ALA A 20 -0.13 -27.27 -21.06
N ARG A 21 1.20 -27.04 -21.00
CA ARG A 21 2.21 -27.99 -21.49
C ARG A 21 2.18 -29.32 -20.73
N ARG A 22 2.09 -29.29 -19.39
CA ARG A 22 2.05 -30.50 -18.56
C ARG A 22 0.78 -31.32 -18.79
N LEU A 23 -0.35 -30.62 -18.97
CA LEU A 23 -1.66 -31.25 -19.15
C LEU A 23 -2.01 -31.54 -20.62
N ARG A 24 -1.17 -31.10 -21.56
CA ARG A 24 -1.40 -31.16 -23.02
C ARG A 24 -2.75 -30.55 -23.44
N LEU A 25 -3.13 -29.45 -22.77
CA LEU A 25 -4.36 -28.70 -23.03
C LEU A 25 -4.02 -27.35 -23.68
N PRO A 26 -4.92 -26.78 -24.48
CA PRO A 26 -4.82 -25.38 -24.92
C PRO A 26 -4.75 -24.43 -23.72
N VAL A 27 -3.94 -23.38 -23.79
CA VAL A 27 -3.81 -22.38 -22.70
C VAL A 27 -5.16 -21.74 -22.35
N ALA A 28 -6.04 -21.59 -23.34
CA ALA A 28 -7.38 -21.04 -23.13
C ALA A 28 -8.24 -21.89 -22.18
N GLU A 29 -8.04 -23.20 -22.14
CA GLU A 29 -8.78 -24.12 -21.24
C GLU A 29 -8.18 -24.16 -19.81
N VAL A 30 -6.94 -23.71 -19.66
CA VAL A 30 -6.27 -23.62 -18.35
C VAL A 30 -6.53 -22.27 -17.69
N ARG A 31 -6.87 -21.26 -18.48
CA ARG A 31 -7.06 -19.89 -18.04
C ARG A 31 -8.26 -19.77 -17.07
N GLY A 32 -7.99 -19.27 -15.86
CA GLY A 32 -9.02 -19.05 -14.82
C GLY A 32 -9.48 -20.31 -14.09
N SER A 33 -8.88 -21.49 -14.33
CA SER A 33 -9.21 -22.72 -13.63
C SER A 33 -8.36 -22.89 -12.35
N THR A 34 -8.99 -23.39 -11.29
CA THR A 34 -8.25 -23.77 -10.06
C THR A 34 -7.46 -25.06 -10.31
N ARG A 35 -6.40 -25.28 -9.50
CA ARG A 35 -5.59 -26.52 -9.56
C ARG A 35 -6.47 -27.78 -9.43
N ARG A 36 -7.53 -27.71 -8.64
CA ARG A 36 -8.47 -28.82 -8.42
C ARG A 36 -9.34 -29.10 -9.67
N GLU A 37 -9.81 -28.04 -10.32
CA GLU A 37 -10.59 -28.16 -11.57
C GLU A 37 -9.73 -28.67 -12.73
N LEU A 38 -8.47 -28.24 -12.81
CA LEU A 38 -7.52 -28.72 -13.82
C LEU A 38 -7.22 -30.22 -13.63
N LEU A 39 -7.06 -30.67 -12.40
CA LEU A 39 -6.83 -32.09 -12.10
C LEU A 39 -8.07 -32.96 -12.38
N SER A 40 -9.26 -32.46 -12.08
CA SER A 40 -10.51 -33.17 -12.39
C SER A 40 -10.78 -33.27 -13.91
N ARG A 41 -10.44 -32.21 -14.67
CA ARG A 41 -10.54 -32.24 -16.15
C ARG A 41 -9.51 -33.16 -16.79
N ALA A 42 -8.26 -33.18 -16.26
CA ALA A 42 -7.21 -34.10 -16.71
C ALA A 42 -7.60 -35.56 -16.47
N ALA A 43 -8.27 -35.88 -15.35
CA ALA A 43 -8.81 -37.22 -15.06
C ALA A 43 -9.95 -37.60 -15.99
N ALA A 44 -10.84 -36.63 -16.35
CA ALA A 44 -11.95 -36.86 -17.28
C ALA A 44 -11.49 -37.09 -18.74
N LEU A 45 -10.30 -36.61 -19.12
CA LEU A 45 -9.70 -36.79 -20.45
C LEU A 45 -8.81 -38.02 -20.58
N GLY A 46 -8.81 -38.94 -19.59
CA GLY A 46 -8.06 -40.20 -19.64
C GLY A 46 -6.54 -40.07 -19.57
N LEU A 47 -6.02 -38.92 -19.17
CA LEU A 47 -4.57 -38.65 -19.03
C LEU A 47 -4.01 -38.98 -17.65
N GLY A 48 -4.76 -39.72 -16.83
CA GLY A 48 -4.44 -40.03 -15.44
C GLY A 48 -4.00 -41.47 -15.23
N THR A 49 -2.80 -41.83 -15.74
CA THR A 49 -2.14 -43.07 -15.29
C THR A 49 -0.67 -42.74 -14.95
N ALA A 50 -0.46 -42.26 -13.76
CA ALA A 50 0.76 -42.44 -12.95
C ALA A 50 0.71 -41.51 -11.73
N LEU A 51 -0.04 -41.87 -10.71
CA LEU A 51 0.12 -41.50 -9.29
C LEU A 51 -1.12 -41.99 -8.50
N ALA A 52 -1.34 -43.29 -8.54
CA ALA A 52 -2.21 -43.96 -7.58
C ALA A 52 -1.39 -45.08 -6.91
N SER A 53 -0.84 -44.80 -5.78
CA SER A 53 -0.34 -45.81 -4.87
C SER A 53 -1.12 -45.73 -3.55
N SER A 54 -1.87 -46.83 -3.33
CA SER A 54 -2.36 -47.35 -2.06
C SER A 54 -3.33 -46.52 -1.23
N ALA A 55 -4.61 -46.80 -1.46
CA ALA A 55 -5.60 -46.78 -0.39
C ALA A 55 -6.24 -48.15 -0.30
N THR A 56 -5.84 -48.93 0.69
CA THR A 56 -6.44 -50.22 1.06
C THR A 56 -7.84 -49.99 1.59
N ALA A 57 -8.79 -50.62 0.95
CA ALA A 57 -10.19 -50.68 1.42
C ALA A 57 -10.24 -51.56 2.67
N SER A 58 -10.58 -50.98 3.83
CA SER A 58 -11.00 -51.74 5.00
C SER A 58 -12.51 -51.75 5.07
N THR A 59 -13.08 -52.95 4.98
CA THR A 59 -14.49 -53.24 5.25
C THR A 59 -14.82 -52.95 6.70
N ALA A 60 -15.63 -51.93 6.97
CA ALA A 60 -16.12 -51.64 8.31
C ALA A 60 -17.35 -52.44 8.62
N THR A 61 -17.20 -53.37 9.58
CA THR A 61 -18.32 -54.04 10.26
C THR A 61 -19.01 -53.07 11.20
N ALA A 62 -20.30 -52.85 11.00
CA ALA A 62 -21.08 -51.99 11.87
C ALA A 62 -21.24 -52.60 13.26
N TYR A 63 -20.62 -52.03 14.25
CA TYR A 63 -20.98 -52.19 15.67
C TYR A 63 -21.82 -50.97 16.09
N ALA A 64 -23.02 -51.26 16.62
CA ALA A 64 -23.83 -50.26 17.30
C ALA A 64 -23.06 -49.72 18.50
N ALA A 65 -22.62 -48.49 18.41
CA ALA A 65 -21.99 -47.79 19.56
C ALA A 65 -23.08 -46.99 20.27
N ASP A 66 -23.15 -47.20 21.57
CA ASP A 66 -23.91 -46.40 22.52
C ASP A 66 -23.70 -44.90 22.28
N ALA A 67 -24.78 -44.14 22.26
CA ALA A 67 -24.77 -42.69 22.09
C ALA A 67 -23.98 -42.05 23.26
N ALA A 68 -22.77 -41.65 22.97
CA ALA A 68 -22.02 -40.75 23.86
C ALA A 68 -22.83 -39.46 24.08
N PRO A 69 -22.85 -38.90 25.31
CA PRO A 69 -23.58 -37.68 25.59
C PRO A 69 -23.13 -36.56 24.63
N ALA A 70 -24.07 -35.88 23.98
CA ALA A 70 -23.83 -34.79 23.06
C ALA A 70 -22.86 -33.79 23.71
N LYS A 71 -21.66 -33.60 23.13
CA LYS A 71 -20.72 -32.57 23.55
C LYS A 71 -21.47 -31.23 23.51
N LYS A 72 -21.51 -30.57 24.67
CA LYS A 72 -22.00 -29.18 24.77
C LYS A 72 -21.35 -28.36 23.67
N PRO A 73 -22.11 -27.57 22.87
CA PRO A 73 -21.49 -26.76 21.83
C PRO A 73 -20.35 -25.96 22.44
N ALA A 74 -19.15 -26.03 21.87
CA ALA A 74 -18.03 -25.23 22.32
C ALA A 74 -18.44 -23.76 22.23
N ALA A 75 -18.11 -22.95 23.22
CA ALA A 75 -18.34 -21.51 23.16
C ALA A 75 -17.67 -20.96 21.90
N PRO A 76 -18.31 -19.99 21.21
CA PRO A 76 -17.71 -19.41 20.00
C PRO A 76 -16.32 -18.85 20.32
N ALA A 77 -15.36 -19.05 19.40
CA ALA A 77 -14.00 -18.55 19.57
C ALA A 77 -14.01 -17.02 19.70
N ARG A 78 -13.20 -16.52 20.62
CA ARG A 78 -13.00 -15.08 20.83
C ARG A 78 -11.92 -14.59 19.86
N VAL A 79 -12.31 -13.85 18.84
CA VAL A 79 -11.37 -13.27 17.88
C VAL A 79 -11.26 -11.77 18.12
N ALA A 80 -10.03 -11.29 18.31
CA ALA A 80 -9.71 -9.87 18.42
C ALA A 80 -9.03 -9.38 17.15
N VAL A 81 -9.52 -8.29 16.59
CA VAL A 81 -8.86 -7.54 15.51
C VAL A 81 -8.42 -6.20 16.07
N VAL A 82 -7.19 -5.77 15.85
CA VAL A 82 -6.64 -4.52 16.41
C VAL A 82 -6.21 -3.58 15.30
N GLY A 83 -6.81 -2.37 15.29
CA GLY A 83 -6.65 -1.34 14.29
C GLY A 83 -7.77 -1.35 13.26
N ALA A 84 -8.63 -0.30 13.25
CA ALA A 84 -9.72 -0.13 12.29
C ALA A 84 -9.31 0.71 11.06
N GLY A 85 -8.08 0.52 10.56
CA GLY A 85 -7.69 0.89 9.21
C GLY A 85 -8.33 -0.05 8.18
N ILE A 86 -8.09 0.19 6.88
CA ILE A 86 -8.67 -0.64 5.81
C ILE A 86 -8.34 -2.14 5.99
N SER A 87 -7.17 -2.47 6.51
CA SER A 87 -6.77 -3.86 6.79
C SER A 87 -7.65 -4.51 7.85
N GLY A 88 -7.78 -3.90 9.03
CA GLY A 88 -8.57 -4.48 10.11
C GLY A 88 -10.07 -4.45 9.84
N LEU A 89 -10.56 -3.43 9.16
CA LEU A 89 -11.95 -3.38 8.69
C LEU A 89 -12.26 -4.50 7.69
N THR A 90 -11.36 -4.75 6.73
CA THR A 90 -11.51 -5.87 5.79
C THR A 90 -11.39 -7.22 6.50
N ALA A 91 -10.50 -7.33 7.51
CA ALA A 91 -10.41 -8.53 8.32
C ALA A 91 -11.70 -8.81 9.10
N ALA A 92 -12.25 -7.80 9.79
CA ALA A 92 -13.50 -7.94 10.53
C ALA A 92 -14.70 -8.28 9.62
N LEU A 93 -14.77 -7.64 8.44
CA LEU A 93 -15.80 -7.95 7.44
C LEU A 93 -15.67 -9.38 6.93
N THR A 94 -14.46 -9.86 6.66
CA THR A 94 -14.19 -11.24 6.20
C THR A 94 -14.56 -12.27 7.27
N LEU A 95 -14.26 -12.01 8.53
CA LEU A 95 -14.67 -12.86 9.66
C LEU A 95 -16.19 -12.89 9.78
N GLN A 96 -16.85 -11.74 9.69
CA GLN A 96 -18.33 -11.65 9.72
C GLN A 96 -18.96 -12.43 8.57
N ASP A 97 -18.45 -12.31 7.35
CA ASP A 97 -18.93 -13.05 6.17
C ASP A 97 -18.77 -14.58 6.34
N ALA A 98 -17.75 -15.01 7.10
CA ALA A 98 -17.54 -16.42 7.45
C ALA A 98 -18.35 -16.88 8.68
N GLY A 99 -19.18 -16.02 9.27
CA GLY A 99 -19.95 -16.33 10.49
C GLY A 99 -19.10 -16.41 11.78
N VAL A 100 -17.89 -15.88 11.76
CA VAL A 100 -16.99 -15.84 12.91
C VAL A 100 -17.11 -14.47 13.61
N PRO A 101 -17.68 -14.41 14.83
CA PRO A 101 -17.78 -13.15 15.56
C PRO A 101 -16.39 -12.67 15.99
N CYS A 102 -16.16 -11.35 15.91
CA CYS A 102 -14.93 -10.73 16.40
C CYS A 102 -15.20 -9.41 17.13
N THR A 103 -14.20 -8.94 17.87
CA THR A 103 -14.16 -7.56 18.39
C THR A 103 -13.04 -6.81 17.69
N LEU A 104 -13.38 -5.70 17.03
CA LEU A 104 -12.45 -4.80 16.36
C LEU A 104 -12.15 -3.59 17.26
N TYR A 105 -10.90 -3.46 17.68
CA TYR A 105 -10.44 -2.36 18.54
C TYR A 105 -9.75 -1.28 17.72
N GLU A 106 -10.11 -0.02 17.95
CA GLU A 106 -9.49 1.16 17.32
C GLU A 106 -8.99 2.14 18.38
N ALA A 107 -7.75 2.58 18.23
CA ALA A 107 -7.13 3.52 19.16
C ALA A 107 -7.69 4.94 19.02
N ASN A 108 -7.99 5.38 17.80
CA ASN A 108 -8.57 6.70 17.56
C ASN A 108 -10.04 6.74 18.05
N PRO A 109 -10.40 7.61 19.01
CA PRO A 109 -11.77 7.65 19.50
C PRO A 109 -12.76 8.32 18.52
N ALA A 110 -12.26 9.03 17.49
CA ALA A 110 -13.08 9.89 16.65
C ALA A 110 -13.39 9.32 15.26
N ARG A 111 -12.54 8.43 14.71
CA ARG A 111 -12.72 7.92 13.36
C ARG A 111 -12.05 6.56 13.11
N VAL A 112 -12.58 5.85 12.13
CA VAL A 112 -11.97 4.66 11.50
C VAL A 112 -11.22 5.04 10.22
N GLY A 113 -10.68 4.06 9.51
CA GLY A 113 -10.05 4.21 8.20
C GLY A 113 -8.53 4.41 8.25
N GLY A 114 -7.95 4.65 9.43
CA GLY A 114 -6.49 4.79 9.56
C GLY A 114 -5.94 5.89 8.64
N ARG A 115 -5.13 5.50 7.64
CA ARG A 115 -4.50 6.41 6.65
C ARG A 115 -5.39 6.75 5.45
N MET A 116 -6.65 6.34 5.43
CA MET A 116 -7.68 6.80 4.48
C MET A 116 -8.53 7.87 5.16
N TRP A 117 -8.42 9.10 4.70
CA TRP A 117 -9.15 10.23 5.28
C TRP A 117 -9.26 11.37 4.27
N THR A 118 -10.48 11.89 4.10
CA THR A 118 -10.83 12.92 3.13
C THR A 118 -11.20 14.23 3.83
N GLN A 119 -10.67 15.35 3.36
CA GLN A 119 -11.05 16.70 3.80
C GLN A 119 -12.19 17.24 2.95
N ARG A 120 -13.32 17.59 3.59
CA ARG A 120 -14.53 18.12 2.91
C ARG A 120 -14.93 19.53 3.36
N SER A 121 -14.57 19.91 4.57
CA SER A 121 -15.12 21.12 5.21
C SER A 121 -14.24 22.36 5.07
N LEU A 122 -12.97 22.21 4.68
CA LEU A 122 -12.01 23.32 4.59
C LEU A 122 -12.17 24.12 3.30
N TRP A 123 -12.46 23.43 2.21
CA TRP A 123 -12.37 23.98 0.85
C TRP A 123 -13.61 24.75 0.43
N ALA A 124 -13.42 25.83 -0.34
CA ALA A 124 -14.50 26.50 -1.03
C ALA A 124 -15.03 25.63 -2.19
N TYR A 125 -16.14 26.04 -2.80
CA TYR A 125 -16.74 25.44 -3.99
C TYR A 125 -17.18 23.97 -3.83
N GLY A 126 -17.33 23.48 -2.59
CA GLY A 126 -17.68 22.07 -2.32
C GLY A 126 -16.60 21.06 -2.73
N GLN A 127 -15.38 21.53 -2.93
CA GLN A 127 -14.25 20.66 -3.29
C GLN A 127 -13.79 19.78 -2.12
N THR A 128 -13.17 18.66 -2.47
CA THR A 128 -12.59 17.72 -1.51
C THR A 128 -11.15 17.42 -1.88
N SER A 129 -10.34 17.02 -0.89
CA SER A 129 -9.00 16.49 -1.10
C SER A 129 -8.69 15.36 -0.13
N GLU A 130 -7.79 14.48 -0.51
CA GLU A 130 -7.35 13.41 0.38
C GLU A 130 -6.24 13.91 1.33
N ILE A 131 -6.43 13.62 2.61
CA ILE A 131 -5.40 13.81 3.64
C ILE A 131 -4.39 12.65 3.61
N GLY A 132 -4.87 11.46 3.24
CA GLY A 132 -4.09 10.22 3.18
C GLY A 132 -4.11 9.57 1.80
N GLY A 133 -4.38 8.26 1.76
CA GLY A 133 -4.41 7.45 0.53
C GLY A 133 -5.41 7.99 -0.48
N GLU A 134 -4.95 8.25 -1.69
CA GLU A 134 -5.71 8.97 -2.72
C GLU A 134 -5.94 8.12 -3.97
N LEU A 135 -4.88 7.59 -4.57
CA LEU A 135 -4.95 7.03 -5.91
C LEU A 135 -5.14 5.51 -5.89
N ILE A 136 -5.97 5.00 -6.79
CA ILE A 136 -6.31 3.59 -6.91
C ILE A 136 -5.96 3.12 -8.32
N ASP A 137 -5.07 2.14 -8.43
CA ASP A 137 -4.71 1.54 -9.71
C ASP A 137 -5.85 0.69 -10.28
N THR A 138 -5.87 0.54 -11.60
CA THR A 138 -6.73 -0.45 -12.28
C THR A 138 -6.50 -1.88 -11.76
N SER A 139 -5.32 -2.14 -11.23
CA SER A 139 -4.90 -3.41 -10.65
C SER A 139 -5.36 -3.65 -9.21
N HIS A 140 -5.82 -2.64 -8.51
CA HIS A 140 -6.27 -2.70 -7.12
C HIS A 140 -7.64 -3.37 -7.02
N LYS A 141 -7.65 -4.68 -7.22
CA LYS A 141 -8.88 -5.47 -7.38
C LYS A 141 -9.73 -5.54 -6.13
N LYS A 142 -9.08 -5.65 -4.96
CA LYS A 142 -9.80 -5.77 -3.68
C LYS A 142 -10.46 -4.45 -3.30
N ILE A 143 -9.78 -3.33 -3.44
CA ILE A 143 -10.37 -2.00 -3.20
C ILE A 143 -11.55 -1.76 -4.15
N LEU A 144 -11.38 -2.05 -5.45
CA LEU A 144 -12.46 -1.90 -6.44
C LEU A 144 -13.62 -2.89 -6.21
N GLU A 145 -13.36 -4.10 -5.72
CA GLU A 145 -14.38 -5.06 -5.29
C GLU A 145 -15.18 -4.53 -4.10
N LEU A 146 -14.49 -4.02 -3.08
CA LEU A 146 -15.12 -3.43 -1.90
C LEU A 146 -15.92 -2.18 -2.26
N CYS A 147 -15.42 -1.31 -3.15
CA CYS A 147 -16.20 -0.18 -3.65
C CYS A 147 -17.50 -0.62 -4.31
N ARG A 148 -17.46 -1.65 -5.17
CA ARG A 148 -18.68 -2.23 -5.78
C ARG A 148 -19.63 -2.84 -4.74
N ARG A 149 -19.10 -3.56 -3.76
CA ARG A 149 -19.88 -4.17 -2.69
C ARG A 149 -20.71 -3.15 -1.90
N PHE A 150 -20.15 -1.95 -1.71
CA PHE A 150 -20.78 -0.87 -0.94
C PHE A 150 -21.38 0.25 -1.82
N ASP A 151 -21.61 -0.03 -3.10
CA ASP A 151 -22.19 0.92 -4.05
C ASP A 151 -21.49 2.29 -4.06
N LEU A 152 -20.15 2.27 -3.93
CA LEU A 152 -19.31 3.46 -3.99
C LEU A 152 -18.77 3.63 -5.42
N PRO A 153 -19.26 4.61 -6.18
CA PRO A 153 -18.75 4.87 -7.52
C PRO A 153 -17.31 5.37 -7.45
N VAL A 154 -16.51 4.94 -8.44
CA VAL A 154 -15.16 5.46 -8.65
C VAL A 154 -15.14 6.33 -9.90
N GLU A 155 -14.33 7.38 -9.88
CA GLU A 155 -14.12 8.29 -11.01
C GLU A 155 -12.76 8.02 -11.66
N ASP A 156 -12.67 8.27 -12.98
CA ASP A 156 -11.44 8.18 -13.74
C ASP A 156 -10.59 9.43 -13.52
N PHE A 157 -9.77 9.40 -12.49
CA PHE A 157 -8.93 10.55 -12.11
C PHE A 157 -7.86 10.84 -13.16
N LEU A 158 -7.32 9.82 -13.81
CA LEU A 158 -6.34 9.97 -14.88
C LEU A 158 -6.95 10.69 -16.10
N GLY A 159 -8.20 10.37 -16.43
CA GLY A 159 -8.94 11.00 -17.52
C GLY A 159 -9.44 12.42 -17.24
N GLY A 160 -9.28 12.94 -16.02
CA GLY A 160 -9.81 14.26 -15.61
C GLY A 160 -9.04 15.48 -16.13
N GLY A 161 -7.86 15.28 -16.71
CA GLY A 161 -7.02 16.32 -17.29
C GLY A 161 -7.41 16.71 -18.72
N PRO A 162 -6.77 17.74 -19.30
CA PRO A 162 -6.82 18.02 -20.72
C PRO A 162 -6.31 16.84 -21.55
N ASN A 163 -6.83 16.65 -22.76
CA ASN A 163 -6.34 15.61 -23.65
C ASN A 163 -4.83 15.76 -23.94
N GLY A 164 -4.09 14.67 -23.83
CA GLY A 164 -2.64 14.66 -24.03
C GLY A 164 -1.85 15.27 -22.89
N ALA A 165 -2.44 15.36 -21.69
CA ALA A 165 -1.72 15.83 -20.51
C ALA A 165 -0.58 14.88 -20.15
N GLU A 166 0.57 15.47 -19.88
CA GLU A 166 1.81 14.80 -19.45
C GLU A 166 2.33 15.44 -18.17
N GLU A 167 3.18 14.73 -17.45
CA GLU A 167 3.91 15.28 -16.30
C GLU A 167 4.88 16.37 -16.75
N VAL A 168 4.89 17.50 -16.06
CA VAL A 168 5.90 18.54 -16.22
C VAL A 168 7.13 18.13 -15.40
N LEU A 169 8.30 18.20 -16.01
CA LEU A 169 9.56 17.95 -15.33
C LEU A 169 10.37 19.25 -15.29
N TRP A 170 10.76 19.66 -14.07
CA TRP A 170 11.56 20.87 -13.85
C TRP A 170 12.80 20.57 -13.02
N PHE A 171 13.95 20.48 -13.68
CA PHE A 171 15.21 20.09 -13.08
C PHE A 171 16.36 21.01 -13.50
N ASN A 172 17.26 21.31 -12.58
CA ASN A 172 18.37 22.25 -12.81
C ASN A 172 17.89 23.63 -13.28
N GLY A 173 16.75 24.13 -12.75
CA GLY A 173 16.22 25.44 -13.07
C GLY A 173 15.62 25.58 -14.48
N ALA A 174 15.30 24.48 -15.16
CA ALA A 174 14.74 24.48 -16.52
C ALA A 174 13.77 23.29 -16.74
N TYR A 175 12.89 23.45 -17.73
CA TYR A 175 12.04 22.34 -18.16
C TYR A 175 12.86 21.22 -18.79
N TYR A 176 12.47 19.99 -18.46
CA TYR A 176 13.00 18.75 -18.99
C TYR A 176 11.87 18.02 -19.71
N SER A 177 11.89 17.96 -21.04
CA SER A 177 10.75 17.39 -21.78
C SER A 177 10.63 15.88 -21.60
N ARG A 178 9.41 15.36 -21.69
CA ARG A 178 9.17 13.90 -21.70
C ARG A 178 9.97 13.21 -22.80
N THR A 179 10.02 13.78 -23.99
CA THR A 179 10.83 13.26 -25.11
C THR A 179 12.31 13.14 -24.75
N GLN A 180 12.87 14.12 -24.04
CA GLN A 180 14.25 14.03 -23.55
C GLN A 180 14.40 12.95 -22.47
N ALA A 181 13.45 12.85 -21.53
CA ALA A 181 13.47 11.81 -20.50
C ALA A 181 13.38 10.40 -21.10
N ASP A 182 12.53 10.20 -22.10
CA ASP A 182 12.41 8.95 -22.83
C ASP A 182 13.72 8.59 -23.57
N GLU A 183 14.39 9.58 -24.16
CA GLU A 183 15.67 9.37 -24.86
C GLU A 183 16.79 9.01 -23.88
N ASP A 184 16.92 9.77 -22.79
CA ASP A 184 17.93 9.53 -21.75
C ASP A 184 17.73 8.17 -21.08
N PHE A 185 16.46 7.74 -20.90
CA PHE A 185 16.14 6.45 -20.31
C PHE A 185 16.55 5.25 -21.18
N LYS A 186 16.65 5.39 -22.49
CA LYS A 186 17.08 4.30 -23.38
C LYS A 186 18.45 3.72 -22.97
N ALA A 187 19.36 4.57 -22.50
CA ALA A 187 20.67 4.14 -22.04
C ALA A 187 20.59 3.30 -20.74
N VAL A 188 19.57 3.54 -19.91
CA VAL A 188 19.36 2.88 -18.61
C VAL A 188 18.56 1.58 -18.76
N TYR A 189 17.70 1.50 -19.78
CA TYR A 189 16.73 0.40 -19.95
C TYR A 189 17.37 -0.99 -19.92
N GLN A 190 18.49 -1.17 -20.60
CA GLN A 190 19.16 -2.49 -20.68
C GLN A 190 19.79 -2.88 -19.32
N ALA A 191 20.35 -1.92 -18.58
CA ALA A 191 20.89 -2.15 -17.25
C ALA A 191 19.78 -2.54 -16.28
N LEU A 192 18.68 -1.80 -16.27
CA LEU A 192 17.50 -2.07 -15.47
C LEU A 192 16.90 -3.47 -15.75
N ARG A 193 16.78 -3.83 -17.05
CA ARG A 193 16.28 -5.15 -17.47
C ARG A 193 17.19 -6.28 -17.03
N ARG A 194 18.49 -6.11 -17.12
CA ARG A 194 19.48 -7.07 -16.65
C ARG A 194 19.40 -7.23 -15.14
N ASP A 195 19.42 -6.13 -14.38
CA ASP A 195 19.31 -6.15 -12.93
C ASP A 195 18.03 -6.87 -12.48
N LEU A 196 16.88 -6.62 -13.14
CA LEU A 196 15.62 -7.30 -12.86
C LEU A 196 15.68 -8.82 -13.13
N GLN A 197 16.28 -9.23 -14.26
CA GLN A 197 16.38 -10.64 -14.63
C GLN A 197 17.32 -11.41 -13.71
N GLU A 198 18.46 -10.83 -13.37
CA GLU A 198 19.49 -11.46 -12.52
C GLU A 198 19.06 -11.50 -11.04
N ALA A 199 18.31 -10.49 -10.57
CA ALA A 199 17.77 -10.48 -9.21
C ALA A 199 16.82 -11.66 -8.97
N GLY A 200 16.00 -12.00 -9.97
CA GLY A 200 14.96 -13.02 -9.82
C GLY A 200 13.97 -12.69 -8.70
N GLU A 201 13.44 -13.73 -8.05
CA GLU A 201 12.56 -13.59 -6.90
C GLU A 201 13.38 -13.56 -5.60
N VAL A 202 13.20 -12.51 -4.80
CA VAL A 202 13.88 -12.32 -3.52
C VAL A 202 12.88 -12.40 -2.38
N SER A 203 13.21 -13.22 -1.40
CA SER A 203 12.43 -13.38 -0.16
C SER A 203 13.33 -13.79 0.99
N TRP A 204 12.81 -13.85 2.21
CA TRP A 204 13.54 -14.22 3.43
C TRP A 204 14.23 -15.59 3.36
N ASN A 205 13.78 -16.49 2.53
CA ASN A 205 14.29 -17.86 2.39
C ASN A 205 14.79 -18.20 0.97
N SER A 206 14.80 -17.22 0.06
CA SER A 206 15.24 -17.42 -1.32
C SER A 206 15.75 -16.10 -1.92
N SER A 207 16.98 -16.09 -2.39
CA SER A 207 17.59 -14.96 -3.10
C SER A 207 18.70 -15.46 -4.03
N THR A 208 18.85 -14.80 -5.18
CA THR A 208 20.04 -14.96 -6.01
C THR A 208 21.18 -14.09 -5.46
N PRO A 209 22.47 -14.40 -5.77
CA PRO A 209 23.57 -13.50 -5.42
C PRO A 209 23.40 -12.09 -5.96
N ALA A 210 22.84 -11.92 -7.18
CA ALA A 210 22.55 -10.62 -7.77
C ALA A 210 21.41 -9.91 -7.05
N GLY A 211 20.35 -10.64 -6.66
CA GLY A 211 19.25 -10.10 -5.88
C GLY A 211 19.69 -9.61 -4.50
N THR A 212 20.54 -10.36 -3.82
CA THR A 212 21.15 -9.95 -2.54
C THR A 212 22.01 -8.71 -2.72
N ALA A 213 22.88 -8.68 -3.75
CA ALA A 213 23.74 -7.53 -3.99
C ALA A 213 22.95 -6.24 -4.32
N LEU A 214 21.84 -6.35 -5.07
CA LEU A 214 20.96 -5.24 -5.36
C LEU A 214 20.17 -4.77 -4.13
N ASP A 215 19.81 -5.70 -3.26
CA ASP A 215 19.13 -5.35 -2.00
C ASP A 215 20.08 -4.68 -1.00
N ASP A 216 21.36 -5.09 -0.95
CA ASP A 216 22.39 -4.47 -0.12
C ASP A 216 22.91 -3.14 -0.69
N MET A 217 22.66 -2.86 -1.98
CA MET A 217 22.96 -1.58 -2.64
C MET A 217 21.91 -0.55 -2.29
N THR A 218 22.31 0.70 -2.04
CA THR A 218 21.37 1.81 -1.92
C THR A 218 20.81 2.20 -3.29
N LEU A 219 19.61 2.74 -3.33
CA LEU A 219 19.04 3.28 -4.55
C LEU A 219 19.88 4.48 -5.05
N TYR A 220 20.47 5.27 -4.15
CA TYR A 220 21.43 6.33 -4.49
C TYR A 220 22.60 5.77 -5.31
N GLU A 221 23.26 4.70 -4.83
CA GLU A 221 24.37 4.04 -5.55
C GLU A 221 23.93 3.45 -6.88
N TRP A 222 22.70 2.94 -6.99
CA TRP A 222 22.15 2.46 -8.25
C TRP A 222 22.03 3.59 -9.27
N ILE A 223 21.51 4.76 -8.86
CA ILE A 223 21.45 5.96 -9.71
C ILE A 223 22.86 6.34 -10.20
N GLU A 224 23.82 6.44 -9.27
CA GLU A 224 25.21 6.80 -9.61
C GLU A 224 25.88 5.82 -10.59
N THR A 225 25.56 4.55 -10.49
CA THR A 225 26.25 3.51 -11.24
C THR A 225 25.53 3.05 -12.52
N ARG A 226 24.22 3.31 -12.65
CA ARG A 226 23.39 2.83 -13.78
C ARG A 226 22.92 3.94 -14.70
N ILE A 227 22.84 5.17 -14.21
CA ILE A 227 22.37 6.32 -15.00
C ILE A 227 23.58 7.14 -15.46
N PRO A 228 23.72 7.40 -16.78
CA PRO A 228 24.79 8.27 -17.28
C PRO A 228 24.76 9.64 -16.60
N GLY A 229 25.84 10.01 -15.93
CA GLY A 229 25.97 11.25 -15.17
C GLY A 229 25.33 11.23 -13.77
N GLY A 230 24.80 10.09 -13.31
CA GLY A 230 24.27 9.91 -11.96
C GLY A 230 23.31 11.04 -11.54
N HIS A 231 23.39 11.50 -10.30
CA HIS A 231 22.64 12.67 -9.78
C HIS A 231 23.02 14.01 -10.42
N GLY A 232 24.10 14.08 -11.20
CA GLY A 232 24.43 15.25 -12.02
C GLY A 232 23.51 15.40 -13.24
N SER A 233 22.90 14.32 -13.71
CA SER A 233 21.97 14.32 -14.84
C SER A 233 20.54 14.68 -14.42
N ARG A 234 19.72 15.19 -15.35
CA ARG A 234 18.31 15.47 -15.11
C ARG A 234 17.51 14.19 -14.84
N LEU A 235 17.81 13.10 -15.58
CA LEU A 235 17.18 11.81 -15.38
C LEU A 235 17.50 11.23 -14.00
N GLY A 236 18.77 11.29 -13.56
CA GLY A 236 19.16 10.82 -12.23
C GLY A 236 18.46 11.57 -11.11
N ARG A 237 18.39 12.92 -11.19
CA ARG A 237 17.63 13.75 -10.25
C ARG A 237 16.13 13.45 -10.27
N PHE A 238 15.55 13.24 -11.45
CA PHE A 238 14.15 12.89 -11.56
C PHE A 238 13.85 11.57 -10.85
N ILE A 239 14.64 10.54 -11.09
CA ILE A 239 14.49 9.23 -10.44
C ILE A 239 14.70 9.35 -8.93
N ASP A 240 15.72 10.11 -8.49
CA ASP A 240 15.97 10.36 -7.06
C ASP A 240 14.76 10.98 -6.36
N VAL A 241 14.22 12.08 -6.91
CA VAL A 241 13.03 12.75 -6.37
C VAL A 241 11.81 11.83 -6.39
N ALA A 242 11.56 11.15 -7.52
CA ALA A 242 10.41 10.28 -7.68
C ALA A 242 10.41 9.15 -6.62
N TYR A 243 11.55 8.50 -6.41
CA TYR A 243 11.64 7.42 -5.43
C TYR A 243 11.74 7.91 -3.98
N ASN A 244 12.21 9.15 -3.77
CA ASN A 244 12.13 9.78 -2.45
C ASN A 244 10.66 9.96 -2.01
N VAL A 245 9.80 10.46 -2.89
CA VAL A 245 8.37 10.65 -2.59
C VAL A 245 7.58 9.34 -2.62
N GLU A 246 7.97 8.38 -3.48
CA GLU A 246 7.29 7.07 -3.57
C GLU A 246 7.41 6.27 -2.28
N TYR A 247 8.61 6.22 -1.69
CA TYR A 247 8.85 5.43 -0.49
C TYR A 247 8.93 6.27 0.80
N GLY A 248 8.91 7.59 0.67
CA GLY A 248 8.99 8.51 1.81
C GLY A 248 10.31 8.41 2.57
N ALA A 249 11.37 8.02 1.89
CA ALA A 249 12.72 7.91 2.43
C ALA A 249 13.74 8.42 1.41
N ASP A 250 14.86 8.98 1.88
CA ASP A 250 15.93 9.38 0.98
C ASP A 250 16.54 8.15 0.30
N THR A 251 16.99 8.31 -0.94
CA THR A 251 17.45 7.19 -1.78
C THR A 251 18.68 6.46 -1.24
N ASP A 252 19.46 7.10 -0.37
CA ASP A 252 20.57 6.49 0.38
C ASP A 252 20.12 5.55 1.52
N LYS A 253 18.81 5.50 1.82
CA LYS A 253 18.21 4.63 2.85
C LYS A 253 17.43 3.45 2.25
N GLN A 254 17.11 3.52 0.98
CA GLN A 254 16.27 2.55 0.28
C GLN A 254 17.10 1.48 -0.40
N SER A 255 16.59 0.26 -0.48
CA SER A 255 17.16 -0.80 -1.30
C SER A 255 17.02 -0.48 -2.79
N ALA A 256 18.09 -0.61 -3.56
CA ALA A 256 18.04 -0.49 -5.02
C ALA A 256 17.11 -1.53 -5.66
N LEU A 257 17.00 -2.70 -5.04
CA LEU A 257 16.09 -3.74 -5.51
C LEU A 257 14.63 -3.27 -5.50
N ALA A 258 14.23 -2.40 -4.56
CA ALA A 258 12.89 -1.82 -4.53
C ALA A 258 12.56 -1.04 -5.80
N LEU A 259 13.49 -0.18 -6.26
CA LEU A 259 13.37 0.50 -7.56
C LEU A 259 13.31 -0.48 -8.72
N VAL A 260 14.26 -1.44 -8.77
CA VAL A 260 14.36 -2.41 -9.87
C VAL A 260 13.06 -3.20 -10.03
N LEU A 261 12.43 -3.55 -8.92
CA LEU A 261 11.17 -4.30 -8.93
C LEU A 261 9.95 -3.45 -9.31
N LEU A 262 9.94 -2.15 -9.04
CA LEU A 262 8.86 -1.26 -9.47
C LEU A 262 9.07 -0.78 -10.90
N MET A 263 10.19 -0.11 -11.18
CA MET A 263 10.47 0.50 -12.48
C MET A 263 10.80 -0.53 -13.58
N GLY A 264 11.31 -1.71 -13.22
CA GLY A 264 11.80 -2.71 -14.16
C GLY A 264 10.75 -3.24 -15.13
N TYR A 265 9.48 -3.08 -14.83
CA TYR A 265 8.34 -3.51 -15.66
C TYR A 265 7.85 -2.38 -16.57
N GLN A 266 8.69 -1.90 -17.46
CA GLN A 266 8.33 -0.90 -18.45
C GLN A 266 7.41 -1.50 -19.53
N PRO A 267 6.34 -0.78 -19.97
CA PRO A 267 5.46 -1.25 -21.03
C PRO A 267 6.21 -1.38 -22.38
N ASN A 268 7.12 -0.47 -22.66
CA ASN A 268 8.06 -0.55 -23.79
C ASN A 268 9.26 0.40 -23.54
N PRO A 269 10.42 0.17 -24.22
CA PRO A 269 11.64 0.94 -23.94
C PRO A 269 11.60 2.41 -24.36
N GLY A 270 10.67 2.78 -25.22
CA GLY A 270 10.55 4.15 -25.75
C GLY A 270 9.47 5.00 -25.08
N ASN A 271 8.87 4.49 -24.00
CA ASN A 271 7.86 5.20 -23.23
C ASN A 271 8.17 4.99 -21.75
N PHE A 272 9.05 5.83 -21.23
CA PHE A 272 9.49 5.75 -19.85
C PHE A 272 8.36 6.06 -18.89
N ASN A 273 8.09 5.13 -17.97
CA ASN A 273 7.21 5.34 -16.83
C ASN A 273 7.98 5.08 -15.54
N VAL A 274 8.15 6.11 -14.73
CA VAL A 274 8.92 6.04 -13.48
C VAL A 274 8.29 5.08 -12.46
N TRP A 275 6.98 4.85 -12.55
CA TRP A 275 6.21 3.91 -11.73
C TRP A 275 5.96 2.54 -12.39
N GLY A 276 6.64 2.25 -13.51
CA GLY A 276 6.44 0.99 -14.23
C GLY A 276 5.02 0.85 -14.76
N LEU A 277 4.22 -0.02 -14.16
CA LEU A 277 2.84 -0.31 -14.59
C LEU A 277 1.76 0.26 -13.67
N SER A 278 2.12 0.91 -12.57
CA SER A 278 1.16 1.67 -11.77
C SER A 278 0.57 2.82 -12.59
N ASN A 279 -0.74 2.99 -12.57
CA ASN A 279 -1.42 4.00 -13.38
C ASN A 279 -2.28 4.98 -12.60
N GLU A 280 -2.44 4.79 -11.29
CA GLU A 280 -3.06 5.74 -10.36
C GLU A 280 -4.40 6.32 -10.87
N ARG A 281 -5.22 5.44 -11.48
CA ARG A 281 -6.30 5.86 -12.37
C ARG A 281 -7.56 6.30 -11.65
N TYR A 282 -7.89 5.67 -10.52
CA TYR A 282 -9.21 5.83 -9.92
C TYR A 282 -9.15 6.51 -8.56
N HIS A 283 -10.28 7.14 -8.22
CA HIS A 283 -10.57 7.75 -6.94
C HIS A 283 -12.04 7.50 -6.59
N VAL A 284 -12.37 7.34 -5.31
CA VAL A 284 -13.77 7.17 -4.89
C VAL A 284 -14.49 8.50 -4.94
N VAL A 285 -15.59 8.58 -5.68
CA VAL A 285 -16.39 9.81 -5.79
C VAL A 285 -16.76 10.33 -4.39
N GLY A 286 -16.39 11.58 -4.12
CA GLY A 286 -16.61 12.24 -2.83
C GLY A 286 -15.66 11.81 -1.72
N GLY A 287 -14.60 11.04 -2.02
CA GLY A 287 -13.48 10.76 -1.12
C GLY A 287 -13.35 9.30 -0.70
N ASN A 288 -12.10 8.86 -0.59
CA ASN A 288 -11.75 7.47 -0.35
C ASN A 288 -12.13 6.97 1.05
N ASP A 289 -12.26 7.85 2.05
CA ASP A 289 -12.67 7.45 3.40
C ASP A 289 -14.13 6.97 3.47
N ARG A 290 -14.92 7.16 2.41
CA ARG A 290 -16.24 6.57 2.29
C ARG A 290 -16.19 5.04 2.37
N LEU A 291 -15.12 4.42 1.85
CA LEU A 291 -14.98 2.97 1.87
C LEU A 291 -14.80 2.41 3.29
N PRO A 292 -13.80 2.81 4.09
CA PRO A 292 -13.68 2.33 5.46
C PRO A 292 -14.90 2.66 6.32
N ASN A 293 -15.55 3.82 6.13
CA ASN A 293 -16.79 4.17 6.83
C ASN A 293 -17.95 3.24 6.46
N ALA A 294 -18.10 2.89 5.18
CA ALA A 294 -19.13 1.96 4.74
C ALA A 294 -18.91 0.54 5.30
N ILE A 295 -17.66 0.07 5.33
CA ILE A 295 -17.32 -1.22 5.94
C ILE A 295 -17.67 -1.20 7.43
N ALA A 296 -17.25 -0.16 8.17
CA ALA A 296 -17.52 -0.04 9.59
C ALA A 296 -19.04 -0.03 9.90
N ALA A 297 -19.82 0.66 9.07
CA ALA A 297 -21.28 0.72 9.21
C ALA A 297 -21.97 -0.64 8.92
N ALA A 298 -21.35 -1.51 8.13
CA ALA A 298 -21.87 -2.84 7.78
C ALA A 298 -21.49 -3.94 8.79
N LEU A 299 -20.59 -3.64 9.73
CA LEU A 299 -20.25 -4.58 10.80
C LEU A 299 -21.42 -4.71 11.79
N ALA A 300 -21.58 -5.92 12.34
CA ALA A 300 -22.60 -6.19 13.34
C ALA A 300 -22.49 -5.24 14.54
N PRO A 301 -23.62 -4.80 15.14
CA PRO A 301 -23.59 -3.94 16.31
C PRO A 301 -22.72 -4.51 17.43
N GLY A 302 -21.86 -3.66 18.01
CA GLY A 302 -20.94 -4.06 19.08
C GLY A 302 -19.62 -4.69 18.63
N THR A 303 -19.42 -4.92 17.32
CA THR A 303 -18.13 -5.42 16.79
C THR A 303 -17.02 -4.39 16.97
N LEU A 304 -17.27 -3.12 16.69
CA LEU A 304 -16.28 -2.03 16.74
C LEU A 304 -16.25 -1.36 18.12
N VAL A 305 -15.04 -1.28 18.71
CA VAL A 305 -14.77 -0.62 19.99
C VAL A 305 -13.71 0.46 19.77
N MET A 306 -14.14 1.72 19.85
CA MET A 306 -13.29 2.90 19.65
C MET A 306 -12.55 3.31 20.93
N GLY A 307 -11.45 4.08 20.79
CA GLY A 307 -10.67 4.62 21.90
C GLY A 307 -9.90 3.56 22.70
N ARG A 308 -9.50 2.47 22.05
CA ARG A 308 -8.76 1.35 22.67
C ARG A 308 -7.36 1.23 22.07
N SER A 309 -6.37 1.84 22.72
CA SER A 309 -4.96 1.74 22.29
C SER A 309 -4.32 0.48 22.86
N LEU A 310 -3.86 -0.42 22.01
CA LEU A 310 -3.12 -1.62 22.43
C LEU A 310 -1.78 -1.23 23.04
N LEU A 311 -1.49 -1.71 24.25
CA LEU A 311 -0.23 -1.49 24.98
C LEU A 311 0.66 -2.73 24.99
N ALA A 312 0.06 -3.93 25.14
CA ALA A 312 0.80 -5.16 25.24
C ALA A 312 0.03 -6.37 24.70
N VAL A 313 0.76 -7.37 24.24
CA VAL A 313 0.25 -8.69 23.85
C VAL A 313 1.04 -9.75 24.59
N ARG A 314 0.35 -10.68 25.26
CA ARG A 314 0.96 -11.84 25.93
C ARG A 314 0.30 -13.14 25.47
N ALA A 315 1.11 -14.10 25.06
CA ALA A 315 0.65 -15.47 24.84
C ALA A 315 0.50 -16.19 26.19
N ASN A 316 -0.64 -16.83 26.40
CA ASN A 316 -0.94 -17.60 27.62
C ASN A 316 -0.60 -19.09 27.41
N ALA A 317 -0.42 -19.82 28.50
CA ALA A 317 -0.07 -21.24 28.47
C ALA A 317 -1.13 -22.13 27.80
N ASP A 318 -2.40 -21.69 27.79
CA ASP A 318 -3.52 -22.37 27.13
C ASP A 318 -3.64 -22.03 25.61
N GLY A 319 -2.69 -21.25 25.08
CA GLY A 319 -2.65 -20.81 23.69
C GLY A 319 -3.53 -19.60 23.40
N THR A 320 -4.24 -19.05 24.37
CA THR A 320 -4.96 -17.77 24.21
C THR A 320 -3.99 -16.58 24.30
N GLN A 321 -4.45 -15.38 23.94
CA GLN A 321 -3.68 -14.15 24.10
C GLN A 321 -4.39 -13.21 25.07
N THR A 322 -3.61 -12.59 25.96
CA THR A 322 -4.06 -11.45 26.76
C THR A 322 -3.63 -10.16 26.08
N LEU A 323 -4.58 -9.36 25.68
CA LEU A 323 -4.40 -8.03 25.10
C LEU A 323 -4.62 -6.99 26.19
N THR A 324 -3.65 -6.09 26.38
CA THR A 324 -3.74 -4.99 27.33
C THR A 324 -3.93 -3.67 26.59
N PHE A 325 -4.97 -2.93 26.94
CA PHE A 325 -5.33 -1.66 26.30
C PHE A 325 -5.28 -0.49 27.27
N ASP A 326 -4.93 0.69 26.75
CA ASP A 326 -5.30 1.96 27.35
C ASP A 326 -6.72 2.33 26.91
N ASP A 327 -7.57 2.64 27.89
CA ASP A 327 -8.94 3.12 27.74
C ASP A 327 -9.07 4.47 28.44
N SER A 328 -8.64 5.54 27.76
CA SER A 328 -8.71 6.90 28.30
C SER A 328 -7.99 7.04 29.66
N GLY A 329 -6.81 6.43 29.81
CA GLY A 329 -5.99 6.41 31.01
C GLY A 329 -6.28 5.25 31.98
N ALA A 330 -7.29 4.42 31.71
CA ALA A 330 -7.55 3.19 32.46
C ALA A 330 -7.03 1.95 31.72
N THR A 331 -6.31 1.10 32.41
CA THR A 331 -5.88 -0.18 31.84
C THR A 331 -7.04 -1.16 31.76
N ARG A 332 -7.27 -1.75 30.59
CA ARG A 332 -8.24 -2.81 30.32
C ARG A 332 -7.57 -4.01 29.68
N THR A 333 -8.08 -5.19 29.96
CA THR A 333 -7.59 -6.42 29.33
C THR A 333 -8.72 -7.15 28.60
N ALA A 334 -8.36 -7.80 27.50
CA ALA A 334 -9.21 -8.74 26.79
C ALA A 334 -8.45 -10.03 26.54
N VAL A 335 -9.15 -11.17 26.57
CA VAL A 335 -8.57 -12.47 26.24
C VAL A 335 -9.14 -12.94 24.91
N ALA A 336 -8.28 -13.29 23.97
CA ALA A 336 -8.63 -13.78 22.66
C ALA A 336 -8.06 -15.18 22.40
N ASP A 337 -8.76 -15.99 21.62
CA ASP A 337 -8.31 -17.28 21.12
C ASP A 337 -7.47 -17.10 19.85
N HIS A 338 -7.78 -16.08 19.04
CA HIS A 338 -7.01 -15.58 17.90
C HIS A 338 -6.95 -14.07 17.91
N THR A 339 -5.82 -13.51 17.52
CA THR A 339 -5.60 -12.06 17.41
C THR A 339 -5.13 -11.70 16.02
N VAL A 340 -5.75 -10.68 15.38
CA VAL A 340 -5.29 -10.10 14.12
C VAL A 340 -4.76 -8.70 14.40
N LEU A 341 -3.46 -8.46 14.18
CA LEU A 341 -2.81 -7.17 14.36
C LEU A 341 -2.71 -6.44 13.03
N CYS A 342 -3.51 -5.38 12.85
CA CYS A 342 -3.57 -4.54 11.65
C CYS A 342 -3.05 -3.13 11.94
N LEU A 343 -1.86 -3.05 12.50
CA LEU A 343 -1.25 -1.83 13.00
C LEU A 343 -0.11 -1.36 12.11
N PRO A 344 0.12 -0.04 11.96
CA PRO A 344 1.31 0.48 11.32
C PRO A 344 2.59 0.01 12.05
N LEU A 345 3.65 -0.27 11.30
CA LEU A 345 4.90 -0.80 11.87
C LEU A 345 5.43 0.01 13.06
N PRO A 346 5.55 1.36 13.03
CA PRO A 346 6.08 2.10 14.17
C PRO A 346 5.16 2.06 15.39
N VAL A 347 3.86 1.86 15.18
CA VAL A 347 2.91 1.65 16.29
C VAL A 347 3.13 0.27 16.89
N LEU A 348 3.22 -0.78 16.05
CA LEU A 348 3.48 -2.15 16.50
C LEU A 348 4.83 -2.27 17.25
N GLN A 349 5.86 -1.55 16.81
CA GLN A 349 7.17 -1.49 17.47
C GLN A 349 7.12 -0.90 18.90
N ARG A 350 6.10 -0.12 19.23
CA ARG A 350 5.92 0.50 20.56
C ARG A 350 5.09 -0.37 21.52
N ILE A 351 4.43 -1.38 21.00
CA ILE A 351 3.63 -2.31 21.80
C ILE A 351 4.56 -3.32 22.47
N ASP A 352 4.34 -3.59 23.75
CA ASP A 352 5.08 -4.66 24.44
C ASP A 352 4.66 -6.02 23.90
N THR A 353 5.49 -6.56 23.04
CA THR A 353 5.37 -7.92 22.48
C THR A 353 6.37 -8.91 23.07
N SER A 354 7.07 -8.55 24.15
CA SER A 354 8.11 -9.37 24.77
C SER A 354 7.61 -10.76 25.19
N GLN A 355 6.33 -10.84 25.56
CA GLN A 355 5.65 -12.07 25.95
C GLN A 355 4.67 -12.60 24.90
N ALA A 356 4.66 -12.05 23.70
CA ALA A 356 3.74 -12.46 22.62
C ALA A 356 4.10 -13.81 21.98
N GLY A 357 5.27 -14.36 22.28
CA GLY A 357 5.75 -15.63 21.71
C GLY A 357 6.30 -15.49 20.29
N PHE A 358 6.63 -14.29 19.85
CA PHE A 358 7.22 -14.04 18.53
C PHE A 358 8.57 -14.74 18.41
N ASP A 359 8.81 -15.38 17.28
CA ASP A 359 10.08 -16.02 16.99
C ASP A 359 11.21 -14.99 16.75
N PRO A 360 12.47 -15.44 16.71
CA PRO A 360 13.61 -14.53 16.53
C PRO A 360 13.59 -13.76 15.21
N LEU A 361 13.08 -14.35 14.11
CA LEU A 361 13.04 -13.70 12.81
C LEU A 361 12.02 -12.56 12.82
N MET A 362 10.83 -12.78 13.38
CA MET A 362 9.81 -11.73 13.54
C MET A 362 10.30 -10.59 14.44
N LYS A 363 10.99 -10.89 15.54
CA LYS A 363 11.59 -9.87 16.41
C LYS A 363 12.62 -9.01 15.68
N ASN A 364 13.47 -9.65 14.86
CA ASN A 364 14.45 -8.94 14.05
C ASN A 364 13.79 -8.10 12.96
N LEU A 365 12.78 -8.66 12.28
CA LEU A 365 11.97 -7.96 11.29
C LEU A 365 11.35 -6.68 11.89
N LEU A 366 10.67 -6.80 13.03
CA LEU A 366 10.05 -5.64 13.68
C LEU A 366 11.08 -4.57 14.07
N ARG A 367 12.28 -4.96 14.52
CA ARG A 367 13.38 -4.03 14.82
C ARG A 367 13.87 -3.29 13.57
N ASP A 368 14.00 -4.00 12.44
CA ASP A 368 14.63 -3.52 11.21
C ASP A 368 13.65 -2.85 10.23
N ALA A 369 12.35 -3.14 10.35
CA ALA A 369 11.30 -2.55 9.51
C ALA A 369 11.21 -1.03 9.69
N ARG A 370 10.92 -0.32 8.59
CA ARG A 370 10.86 1.15 8.58
C ARG A 370 9.57 1.64 7.92
N MET A 371 9.18 2.84 8.34
CA MET A 371 8.06 3.58 7.74
C MET A 371 8.59 4.88 7.16
N GLY A 372 8.21 5.18 5.92
CA GLY A 372 8.55 6.40 5.23
C GLY A 372 7.77 7.61 5.75
N TYR A 373 8.31 8.78 5.50
CA TYR A 373 7.68 10.06 5.82
C TYR A 373 7.25 10.75 4.53
N CYS A 374 5.95 10.90 4.34
CA CYS A 374 5.38 11.70 3.27
C CYS A 374 4.41 12.71 3.84
N THR A 375 4.37 13.88 3.22
CA THR A 375 3.49 14.98 3.59
C THR A 375 2.73 15.47 2.38
N LYS A 376 1.46 15.82 2.60
CA LYS A 376 0.61 16.50 1.62
C LYS A 376 0.36 17.92 2.08
N LEU A 377 0.77 18.89 1.28
CA LEU A 377 0.35 20.27 1.46
C LEU A 377 -0.66 20.62 0.36
N ASN A 378 -1.93 20.43 0.67
CA ASN A 378 -3.03 20.82 -0.21
C ASN A 378 -3.21 22.34 -0.15
N MET A 379 -3.25 23.02 -1.30
CA MET A 379 -3.45 24.47 -1.42
C MET A 379 -4.57 24.73 -2.41
N GLN A 380 -5.53 25.62 -2.06
CA GLN A 380 -6.67 25.93 -2.93
C GLN A 380 -6.45 27.23 -3.69
N PHE A 381 -6.90 27.25 -4.97
CA PHE A 381 -6.71 28.33 -5.93
C PHE A 381 -8.03 28.76 -6.55
N THR A 382 -8.14 30.02 -6.93
CA THR A 382 -9.31 30.59 -7.62
C THR A 382 -9.42 30.15 -9.08
N SER A 383 -8.32 29.72 -9.68
CA SER A 383 -8.20 29.16 -11.04
C SER A 383 -7.12 28.09 -11.05
N ARG A 384 -6.95 27.40 -12.18
CA ARG A 384 -5.94 26.35 -12.36
C ARG A 384 -4.86 26.79 -13.36
N PRO A 385 -3.88 27.65 -12.97
CA PRO A 385 -2.84 28.15 -13.88
C PRO A 385 -1.95 27.05 -14.48
N TRP A 386 -1.87 25.90 -13.83
CA TRP A 386 -1.10 24.72 -14.24
C TRP A 386 -1.78 23.86 -15.32
N ARG A 387 -3.03 24.22 -15.74
CA ARG A 387 -3.83 23.37 -16.63
C ARG A 387 -3.72 23.83 -18.08
N GLY A 388 -3.48 22.88 -18.99
CA GLY A 388 -3.41 23.15 -20.43
C GLY A 388 -1.99 23.43 -20.91
N SER A 389 -1.88 24.21 -21.98
CA SER A 389 -0.59 24.66 -22.51
C SER A 389 -0.08 25.87 -21.73
N GLY A 390 1.22 25.92 -21.53
CA GLY A 390 1.91 27.00 -20.81
C GLY A 390 3.35 27.15 -21.30
N PRO A 391 4.25 27.74 -20.51
CA PRO A 391 5.66 27.82 -20.86
C PRO A 391 6.36 26.44 -20.81
N TRP A 392 5.73 25.45 -20.21
CA TRP A 392 6.20 24.06 -20.15
C TRP A 392 6.01 23.32 -21.48
N PRO A 393 6.83 22.30 -21.76
CA PRO A 393 6.61 21.43 -22.90
C PRO A 393 5.29 20.66 -22.78
N GLY A 394 4.52 20.58 -23.87
CA GLY A 394 3.29 19.78 -23.91
C GLY A 394 2.10 20.41 -23.20
N VAL A 395 1.22 19.55 -22.69
CA VAL A 395 -0.02 19.90 -22.00
C VAL A 395 0.05 19.39 -20.56
N SER A 396 -0.31 20.21 -19.58
CA SER A 396 -0.27 19.82 -18.17
C SER A 396 -1.66 19.68 -17.55
N ALA A 397 -1.80 18.77 -16.60
CA ALA A 397 -2.93 18.60 -15.69
C ALA A 397 -2.58 18.97 -14.23
N GLY A 398 -1.37 19.50 -13.99
CA GLY A 398 -0.87 19.85 -12.65
C GLY A 398 0.15 18.84 -12.07
N ASP A 399 0.42 17.77 -12.79
CA ASP A 399 1.43 16.80 -12.37
C ASP A 399 2.83 17.35 -12.71
N CYS A 400 3.70 17.41 -11.71
CA CYS A 400 5.07 17.89 -11.89
C CYS A 400 6.02 17.20 -10.93
N PHE A 401 7.25 16.93 -11.40
CA PHE A 401 8.40 16.57 -10.57
C PHE A 401 9.50 17.62 -10.69
N THR A 402 10.18 17.91 -9.59
CA THR A 402 11.22 18.93 -9.54
C THR A 402 12.25 18.66 -8.44
N ASP A 403 13.49 19.09 -8.65
CA ASP A 403 14.56 19.09 -7.65
C ASP A 403 14.49 20.27 -6.66
N LEU A 404 13.44 21.09 -6.73
CA LEU A 404 13.12 22.05 -5.68
C LEU A 404 12.53 21.34 -4.46
N ASP A 405 12.48 22.02 -3.29
CA ASP A 405 11.81 21.51 -2.07
C ASP A 405 10.32 21.15 -2.27
N VAL A 406 9.76 21.50 -3.42
CA VAL A 406 8.40 21.10 -3.84
C VAL A 406 8.32 19.60 -4.11
N GLN A 407 9.35 18.99 -4.68
CA GLN A 407 9.48 17.59 -5.11
C GLN A 407 8.41 17.14 -6.12
N GLN A 408 7.14 17.08 -5.74
CA GLN A 408 6.06 16.64 -6.63
C GLN A 408 4.80 17.48 -6.42
N THR A 409 4.04 17.68 -7.49
CA THR A 409 2.68 18.26 -7.44
C THR A 409 1.70 17.47 -8.28
N TRP A 410 0.40 17.53 -7.92
CA TRP A 410 -0.72 17.18 -8.79
C TRP A 410 -2.00 17.93 -8.39
N ASP A 411 -2.93 18.06 -9.34
CA ASP A 411 -4.25 18.64 -9.08
C ASP A 411 -5.19 17.56 -8.52
N THR A 412 -5.46 17.60 -7.21
CA THR A 412 -6.35 16.66 -6.52
C THR A 412 -7.81 16.83 -6.93
N THR A 413 -8.12 17.89 -7.67
CA THR A 413 -9.46 18.24 -8.12
C THR A 413 -9.65 18.12 -9.64
N LYS A 414 -8.79 17.32 -10.32
CA LYS A 414 -8.83 17.15 -11.80
C LYS A 414 -10.22 16.84 -12.34
N VAL A 415 -10.98 16.03 -11.62
CA VAL A 415 -12.32 15.55 -11.99
C VAL A 415 -13.45 16.33 -11.29
N GLN A 416 -13.12 17.25 -10.39
CA GLN A 416 -14.10 18.06 -9.68
C GLN A 416 -14.47 19.32 -10.49
N PRO A 417 -15.75 19.73 -10.48
CA PRO A 417 -16.21 20.86 -11.29
C PRO A 417 -15.72 22.21 -10.78
N GLY A 418 -15.82 23.22 -11.63
CA GLY A 418 -15.51 24.62 -11.31
C GLY A 418 -14.15 25.07 -11.83
N ASN A 419 -13.94 26.39 -11.80
CA ASN A 419 -12.71 27.03 -12.28
C ASN A 419 -11.56 26.92 -11.27
N GLY A 420 -11.87 26.94 -9.98
CA GLY A 420 -10.90 26.78 -8.91
C GLY A 420 -10.41 25.34 -8.80
N GLY A 421 -9.25 25.15 -8.17
CA GLY A 421 -8.66 23.84 -7.98
C GLY A 421 -7.86 23.75 -6.70
N ILE A 422 -7.48 22.51 -6.32
CA ILE A 422 -6.56 22.25 -5.23
C ILE A 422 -5.33 21.59 -5.83
N LEU A 423 -4.21 22.30 -5.81
CA LEU A 423 -2.91 21.74 -6.16
C LEU A 423 -2.24 21.25 -4.89
N LEU A 424 -1.85 20.00 -4.91
CA LEU A 424 -1.11 19.36 -3.84
C LEU A 424 0.39 19.53 -4.09
N GLN A 425 1.14 19.90 -3.06
CA GLN A 425 2.58 19.66 -2.98
C GLN A 425 2.80 18.40 -2.16
N TYR A 426 3.56 17.45 -2.71
CA TYR A 426 3.87 16.18 -2.08
C TYR A 426 5.37 16.08 -1.80
N GLY A 427 5.72 15.89 -0.53
CA GLY A 427 7.09 15.76 -0.10
C GLY A 427 7.36 14.44 0.59
N GLY A 428 8.56 13.88 0.37
CA GLY A 428 9.03 12.63 0.97
C GLY A 428 10.33 12.79 1.75
N GLY A 429 10.75 11.70 2.39
CA GLY A 429 12.05 11.55 3.03
C GLY A 429 12.36 12.56 4.13
N THR A 430 13.61 12.99 4.18
CA THR A 430 14.10 13.96 5.19
C THR A 430 13.35 15.29 5.12
N LEU A 431 12.97 15.76 3.91
CA LEU A 431 12.17 16.97 3.77
C LEU A 431 10.85 16.86 4.52
N ALA A 432 10.08 15.82 4.24
CA ALA A 432 8.79 15.56 4.90
C ALA A 432 8.96 15.36 6.42
N GLY A 433 9.96 14.60 6.85
CA GLY A 433 10.25 14.31 8.25
C GLY A 433 10.67 15.55 9.06
N SER A 434 11.21 16.58 8.41
CA SER A 434 11.60 17.84 9.05
C SER A 434 10.44 18.78 9.37
N LEU A 435 9.23 18.54 8.79
CA LEU A 435 8.09 19.42 8.98
C LEU A 435 7.46 19.24 10.38
N THR A 436 7.28 20.34 11.09
CA THR A 436 6.83 20.36 12.50
C THR A 436 5.64 21.29 12.72
N PRO A 437 4.48 21.04 12.09
CA PRO A 437 3.26 21.82 12.35
C PRO A 437 2.78 21.65 13.80
N GLY A 438 1.97 22.57 14.29
CA GLY A 438 1.38 22.53 15.62
C GLY A 438 0.46 21.33 15.87
N SER A 439 -0.12 20.76 14.81
CA SER A 439 -0.84 19.47 14.83
C SER A 439 -0.55 18.66 13.58
N PRO A 440 -0.76 17.33 13.59
CA PRO A 440 -0.46 16.46 12.43
C PRO A 440 -1.22 16.85 11.15
N PHE A 441 -2.36 17.50 11.28
CA PHE A 441 -3.26 17.85 10.17
C PHE A 441 -3.65 19.33 10.23
N ALA A 442 -2.65 20.18 10.44
CA ALA A 442 -2.85 21.63 10.59
C ALA A 442 -3.28 22.29 9.28
N THR A 443 -4.08 23.36 9.40
CA THR A 443 -4.56 24.16 8.28
C THR A 443 -3.83 25.51 8.23
N ASP A 444 -4.19 26.36 7.28
CA ASP A 444 -3.72 27.76 7.17
C ASP A 444 -3.97 28.64 8.40
N SER A 445 -4.76 28.18 9.36
CA SER A 445 -4.87 28.82 10.68
C SER A 445 -3.57 28.73 11.49
N ASP A 446 -2.76 27.68 11.24
CA ASP A 446 -1.41 27.55 11.80
C ASP A 446 -0.43 28.44 11.03
N PRO A 447 0.27 29.40 11.67
CA PRO A 447 1.27 30.26 11.03
C PRO A 447 2.37 29.48 10.33
N TYR A 448 2.74 28.30 10.86
CA TYR A 448 3.73 27.41 10.25
C TYR A 448 3.26 26.90 8.87
N VAL A 449 2.02 26.45 8.77
CA VAL A 449 1.44 25.96 7.51
C VAL A 449 1.35 27.09 6.49
N ARG A 450 0.95 28.28 6.92
CA ARG A 450 0.88 29.46 6.04
C ARG A 450 2.24 29.85 5.49
N ALA A 451 3.26 29.86 6.35
CA ALA A 451 4.63 30.16 5.94
C ALA A 451 5.18 29.07 4.99
N LEU A 452 4.91 27.80 5.28
CA LEU A 452 5.28 26.68 4.42
C LEU A 452 4.63 26.81 3.04
N ALA A 453 3.32 27.07 2.98
CA ALA A 453 2.59 27.28 1.73
C ALA A 453 3.20 28.43 0.90
N GLY A 454 3.55 29.56 1.54
CA GLY A 454 4.22 30.69 0.87
C GLY A 454 5.59 30.31 0.25
N ARG A 455 6.37 29.46 0.93
CA ARG A 455 7.65 28.97 0.38
C ARG A 455 7.42 28.02 -0.80
N MET A 456 6.53 27.03 -0.65
CA MET A 456 6.21 26.07 -1.72
C MET A 456 5.64 26.77 -2.95
N LEU A 457 4.75 27.74 -2.76
CA LEU A 457 4.20 28.54 -3.85
C LEU A 457 5.27 29.32 -4.63
N THR A 458 6.33 29.76 -3.98
CA THR A 458 7.44 30.43 -4.67
C THR A 458 8.16 29.47 -5.61
N GLY A 459 8.36 28.21 -5.20
CA GLY A 459 8.91 27.17 -6.06
C GLY A 459 7.95 26.80 -7.19
N ILE A 460 6.67 26.56 -6.86
CA ILE A 460 5.63 26.17 -7.84
C ILE A 460 5.45 27.25 -8.91
N ASP A 461 5.46 28.53 -8.55
CA ASP A 461 5.31 29.65 -9.48
C ASP A 461 6.44 29.74 -10.51
N SER A 462 7.63 29.14 -10.22
CA SER A 462 8.75 29.06 -11.15
C SER A 462 8.46 28.18 -12.37
N PHE A 463 7.68 27.10 -12.19
CA PHE A 463 7.31 26.19 -13.28
C PHE A 463 5.82 26.23 -13.65
N TYR A 464 4.95 26.74 -12.77
CA TYR A 464 3.55 27.04 -13.05
C TYR A 464 3.25 28.52 -12.77
N PRO A 465 3.66 29.46 -13.65
CA PRO A 465 3.49 30.90 -13.43
C PRO A 465 2.03 31.28 -13.18
N GLY A 466 1.82 32.17 -12.24
CA GLY A 466 0.49 32.65 -11.85
C GLY A 466 -0.16 31.88 -10.69
N THR A 467 0.42 30.77 -10.23
CA THR A 467 -0.10 30.02 -9.09
C THR A 467 -0.11 30.86 -7.83
N LYS A 468 0.97 31.60 -7.56
CA LYS A 468 1.04 32.45 -6.37
C LYS A 468 -0.06 33.51 -6.33
N ALA A 469 -0.39 34.12 -7.48
CA ALA A 469 -1.45 35.12 -7.58
C ALA A 469 -2.87 34.52 -7.47
N ALA A 470 -3.06 33.25 -7.88
CA ALA A 470 -4.34 32.56 -7.83
C ALA A 470 -4.63 31.89 -6.47
N TRP A 471 -3.66 31.84 -5.54
CA TRP A 471 -3.84 31.18 -4.25
C TRP A 471 -4.88 31.89 -3.38
N THR A 472 -5.83 31.12 -2.81
CA THR A 472 -6.91 31.66 -1.97
C THR A 472 -6.49 31.97 -0.54
N GLY A 473 -5.30 31.59 -0.12
CA GLY A 473 -4.84 31.62 1.28
C GLY A 473 -5.17 30.34 2.06
N ARG A 474 -5.98 29.43 1.50
CA ARG A 474 -6.35 28.17 2.15
C ARG A 474 -5.31 27.10 1.89
N ALA A 475 -4.91 26.42 2.96
CA ALA A 475 -3.96 25.30 2.91
C ALA A 475 -4.22 24.29 4.03
N GLN A 476 -3.84 23.04 3.80
CA GLN A 476 -3.80 22.00 4.82
C GLN A 476 -2.55 21.14 4.63
N LEU A 477 -1.81 20.94 5.71
CA LEU A 477 -0.65 20.04 5.77
C LEU A 477 -1.05 18.74 6.44
N SER A 478 -0.73 17.61 5.81
CA SER A 478 -0.82 16.26 6.42
C SER A 478 0.58 15.80 6.78
N ALA A 479 0.90 15.74 8.06
CA ALA A 479 2.17 15.26 8.60
C ALA A 479 1.95 13.93 9.35
N TRP A 480 1.78 12.83 8.61
CA TRP A 480 1.43 11.52 9.16
C TRP A 480 2.45 10.97 10.15
N HIS A 481 3.73 11.35 10.02
CA HIS A 481 4.80 10.98 10.95
C HIS A 481 4.60 11.57 12.35
N ARG A 482 3.78 12.63 12.48
CA ARG A 482 3.42 13.22 13.77
C ARG A 482 2.09 12.71 14.33
N ASN A 483 1.33 11.93 13.56
CA ASN A 483 0.08 11.34 14.02
C ASN A 483 0.38 10.12 14.92
N PRO A 484 -0.07 10.13 16.20
CA PRO A 484 0.27 9.06 17.16
C PRO A 484 -0.26 7.68 16.75
N TYR A 485 -1.28 7.63 15.89
CA TYR A 485 -1.88 6.38 15.42
C TYR A 485 -1.25 5.81 14.14
N SER A 486 -0.23 6.49 13.56
CA SER A 486 0.45 5.99 12.35
C SER A 486 1.96 6.13 12.39
N LEU A 487 2.49 7.30 12.86
CA LEU A 487 3.90 7.62 13.01
C LEU A 487 4.71 7.52 11.71
N GLY A 488 4.04 7.62 10.58
CA GLY A 488 4.59 7.56 9.23
C GLY A 488 3.49 7.44 8.18
N ALA A 489 3.88 7.49 6.91
CA ALA A 489 2.97 7.42 5.77
C ALA A 489 2.69 5.96 5.35
N TYR A 490 3.72 5.25 4.91
CA TYR A 490 3.67 3.83 4.52
C TYR A 490 5.05 3.18 4.69
N SER A 491 5.10 1.85 4.66
CA SER A 491 6.36 1.11 4.83
C SER A 491 7.24 1.25 3.59
N TYR A 492 8.56 1.13 3.79
CA TYR A 492 9.53 1.00 2.71
C TYR A 492 10.58 -0.07 3.08
N TRP A 493 11.36 -0.49 2.09
CA TRP A 493 12.41 -1.47 2.29
C TRP A 493 13.78 -0.81 2.38
N PRO A 494 14.39 -0.78 3.57
CA PRO A 494 15.79 -0.38 3.72
C PRO A 494 16.72 -1.35 2.99
N THR A 495 17.97 -0.93 2.77
CA THR A 495 19.02 -1.81 2.25
C THR A 495 19.12 -3.11 3.05
N GLY A 496 19.24 -4.23 2.34
CA GLY A 496 19.36 -5.56 2.94
C GLY A 496 18.11 -6.09 3.62
N TYR A 497 16.95 -5.44 3.46
CA TYR A 497 15.71 -5.88 4.08
C TYR A 497 15.03 -7.03 3.34
N LEU A 498 15.00 -6.95 2.01
CA LEU A 498 14.21 -7.86 1.19
C LEU A 498 14.69 -9.31 1.27
N HIS A 499 15.99 -9.56 1.13
CA HIS A 499 16.54 -10.91 1.21
C HIS A 499 16.49 -11.48 2.63
N ARG A 500 16.30 -10.65 3.66
CA ARG A 500 16.18 -11.08 5.06
C ARG A 500 14.75 -11.33 5.51
N TYR A 501 13.78 -10.55 4.99
CA TYR A 501 12.44 -10.51 5.60
C TYR A 501 11.28 -10.53 4.58
N ALA A 502 11.49 -10.22 3.30
CA ALA A 502 10.38 -10.12 2.36
C ALA A 502 9.54 -11.40 2.32
N LYS A 503 8.22 -11.26 2.39
CA LYS A 503 7.21 -12.32 2.50
C LYS A 503 7.14 -13.02 3.86
N TYR A 504 7.92 -12.58 4.85
CA TYR A 504 7.79 -13.06 6.22
C TYR A 504 6.88 -12.16 7.07
N GLU A 505 6.68 -10.91 6.67
CA GLU A 505 5.97 -9.86 7.40
C GLU A 505 4.55 -10.28 7.83
N GLY A 506 3.87 -11.07 6.99
CA GLY A 506 2.53 -11.58 7.24
C GLY A 506 2.49 -12.97 7.90
N THR A 507 3.64 -13.54 8.26
CA THR A 507 3.68 -14.89 8.85
C THR A 507 3.08 -14.91 10.25
N ALA A 508 2.09 -15.78 10.45
CA ALA A 508 1.43 -15.92 11.74
C ALA A 508 2.40 -16.37 12.83
N GLN A 509 2.28 -15.78 14.00
CA GLN A 509 3.07 -16.11 15.19
C GLN A 509 2.16 -16.85 16.19
N GLY A 510 2.11 -18.16 16.04
CA GLY A 510 1.13 -18.98 16.75
C GLY A 510 -0.29 -18.63 16.35
N ARG A 511 -1.09 -18.08 17.27
CA ARG A 511 -2.46 -17.63 17.01
C ARG A 511 -2.57 -16.09 16.87
N ILE A 512 -1.45 -15.42 16.64
CA ILE A 512 -1.38 -14.00 16.33
C ILE A 512 -1.10 -13.87 14.84
N HIS A 513 -2.01 -13.25 14.11
CA HIS A 513 -1.96 -13.03 12.67
C HIS A 513 -1.64 -11.55 12.41
N ILE A 514 -0.77 -11.27 11.47
CA ILE A 514 -0.33 -9.90 11.17
C ILE A 514 -0.88 -9.49 9.81
N GLY A 515 -1.56 -8.35 9.75
CA GLY A 515 -2.07 -7.73 8.55
C GLY A 515 -1.64 -6.27 8.45
N GLY A 516 -1.82 -5.68 7.29
CA GLY A 516 -1.40 -4.30 7.00
C GLY A 516 -0.69 -4.22 5.66
N GLU A 517 -0.54 -3.01 5.12
CA GLU A 517 0.09 -2.80 3.81
C GLU A 517 1.55 -3.29 3.78
N HIS A 518 2.23 -3.25 4.91
CA HIS A 518 3.61 -3.71 5.06
C HIS A 518 3.80 -5.23 4.93
N CYS A 519 2.71 -6.01 5.05
CA CYS A 519 2.73 -7.44 4.81
C CYS A 519 2.55 -7.79 3.33
N SER A 520 2.10 -6.84 2.52
CA SER A 520 1.87 -7.08 1.11
C SER A 520 3.17 -6.97 0.32
N TYR A 521 3.52 -8.04 -0.35
CA TYR A 521 4.66 -8.05 -1.26
C TYR A 521 4.36 -7.38 -2.61
N ASP A 522 3.11 -7.47 -3.06
CA ASP A 522 2.69 -6.95 -4.36
C ASP A 522 2.17 -5.50 -4.28
N PHE A 523 1.62 -5.09 -3.15
CA PHE A 523 0.95 -3.78 -2.97
C PHE A 523 1.36 -3.09 -1.66
N GLN A 524 2.64 -3.20 -1.31
CA GLN A 524 3.19 -2.48 -0.17
C GLN A 524 2.97 -0.97 -0.35
N GLY A 525 2.57 -0.29 0.72
CA GLY A 525 2.32 1.15 0.68
C GLY A 525 0.90 1.53 0.22
N PHE A 526 0.21 0.64 -0.51
CA PHE A 526 -1.10 0.93 -1.08
C PHE A 526 -2.27 0.49 -0.17
N MET A 527 -3.42 1.13 -0.39
CA MET A 527 -4.69 0.73 0.23
C MET A 527 -5.06 -0.72 -0.13
N GLU A 528 -4.75 -1.15 -1.35
CA GLU A 528 -4.93 -2.52 -1.83
C GLU A 528 -4.17 -3.53 -0.96
N GLY A 529 -2.90 -3.25 -0.66
CA GLY A 529 -2.09 -4.10 0.22
C GLY A 529 -2.70 -4.23 1.61
N GLY A 530 -3.19 -3.11 2.16
CA GLY A 530 -3.90 -3.14 3.44
C GLY A 530 -5.14 -4.02 3.41
N ALA A 531 -5.99 -3.90 2.38
CA ALA A 531 -7.22 -4.66 2.26
C ALA A 531 -6.96 -6.16 2.01
N THR A 532 -6.04 -6.50 1.11
CA THR A 532 -5.72 -7.90 0.78
C THR A 532 -5.09 -8.64 1.97
N GLU A 533 -4.20 -7.97 2.70
CA GLU A 533 -3.55 -8.57 3.86
C GLU A 533 -4.48 -8.70 5.08
N GLY A 534 -5.43 -7.79 5.22
CA GLY A 534 -6.50 -7.95 6.21
C GLY A 534 -7.38 -9.16 5.92
N GLU A 535 -7.78 -9.34 4.66
CA GLU A 535 -8.52 -10.54 4.22
C GLU A 535 -7.71 -11.82 4.42
N ARG A 536 -6.41 -11.83 4.06
CA ARG A 536 -5.54 -12.99 4.26
C ARG A 536 -5.49 -13.40 5.73
N ALA A 537 -5.19 -12.45 6.63
CA ALA A 537 -5.08 -12.72 8.05
C ALA A 537 -6.40 -13.25 8.65
N ALA A 538 -7.54 -12.69 8.22
CA ALA A 538 -8.85 -13.20 8.63
C ALA A 538 -9.13 -14.63 8.13
N ARG A 539 -8.77 -14.93 6.88
CA ARG A 539 -8.93 -16.29 6.31
C ARG A 539 -8.07 -17.32 7.03
N GLU A 540 -6.89 -16.95 7.52
CA GLU A 540 -6.07 -17.83 8.38
C GLU A 540 -6.78 -18.16 9.68
N VAL A 541 -7.42 -17.16 10.33
CA VAL A 541 -8.24 -17.39 11.53
C VAL A 541 -9.40 -18.33 11.22
N VAL A 542 -10.15 -18.09 10.15
CA VAL A 542 -11.28 -18.96 9.73
C VAL A 542 -10.79 -20.39 9.52
N ALA A 543 -9.66 -20.58 8.80
CA ALA A 543 -9.09 -21.90 8.56
C ALA A 543 -8.61 -22.62 9.83
N ALA A 544 -8.17 -21.87 10.85
CA ALA A 544 -7.77 -22.42 12.14
C ALA A 544 -8.95 -22.83 13.02
N LEU A 545 -10.15 -22.33 12.75
CA LEU A 545 -11.39 -22.62 13.51
C LEU A 545 -12.24 -23.71 12.87
N THR A 546 -11.99 -24.06 11.60
CA THR A 546 -12.68 -25.13 10.85
C THR A 546 -11.87 -26.42 10.85
#